data_9e2b38d79c77809f1aa6da293e0fa5ba
#
_entry.id   9e2b38d79c77809f1aa6da293e0fa5ba
#
_cell.length_a   1.000
_cell.length_b   1.000
_cell.length_c   1.000
_cell.angle_alpha   90.00
_cell.angle_beta   90.00
_cell.angle_gamma   90.00
#
_symmetry.space_group_name_H-M   'P 1'
#
loop_
_entity.id
_entity.type
_entity.pdbx_description
1 polymer ?
#
loop_
_entity_poly.entity_id
_entity_poly.type
_entity_poly.pdbx_seq_one_letter_code
_entity_poly.pdbx_strand_id
1 'polypeptide(L)'
;MKKHVLILCFLTISLSWTYAQENREIKVESSSVTTGEATIKGKRVPYKATAGTMPVWNEEGKPIATLFYTYYERTDVSDKASRPLVFSFNGGPGSGSLWMHLAYTGPFVLNIDEEGYPLQPYGVKANPHSILDVADIVYIDPVNTGYSRIVDKEVPRSTFFGINADIKYLADWVKTFVSRQNRWPSPKYLIGESYGTTRVAGLVHELQNSHWMYFNGVVLVSPTGLGLDRSGPVAKANYLPYYAATAWYHKVLPADLQSKDLDEILPEVEKYTLDVVIPAIAKGGALDPEERKAIAKKMAYYSGISEEVFMQFALAVPTSYYWKELMRDKGLTVGRLDSRYRGIDQTDAGERYDYDPALTAWNHAFSPAMNYYAKNVLKYETDLTYYLFGPVHPWDRSNENTGNQLAQAMLQNPYLHVMTQSGYFDGGTDYFNAKFNMWQMDPAGKLQDRMSFKGYRSGHMMYLRAEDLATSNEDIRQFIQKSLPAKDKPAKYW
;
A
#
# COMPACT_ATOMS: atom_id res chain seq x y z
N MET A 1 23.78 26.57 87.11
CA MET A 1 24.27 26.73 85.70
C MET A 1 23.29 26.01 84.83
N LYS A 2 22.37 26.75 84.14
CA LYS A 2 21.38 26.22 83.23
C LYS A 2 21.93 26.41 81.82
N LYS A 3 22.18 25.33 81.05
CA LYS A 3 22.59 25.36 79.63
C LYS A 3 21.30 25.46 78.78
N HIS A 4 21.17 26.53 78.01
CA HIS A 4 20.12 26.70 77.03
C HIS A 4 20.64 26.06 75.66
N VAL A 5 19.92 25.10 75.17
CA VAL A 5 20.15 24.52 73.86
C VAL A 5 19.22 25.24 72.88
N LEU A 6 19.80 25.99 71.95
CA LEU A 6 19.10 26.64 70.84
C LEU A 6 18.91 25.61 69.69
N ILE A 7 17.65 25.24 69.45
CA ILE A 7 17.32 24.39 68.26
C ILE A 7 17.02 25.30 67.09
N LEU A 8 17.90 25.29 66.12
CA LEU A 8 17.72 25.98 64.82
C LEU A 8 16.93 25.08 63.88
N CYS A 9 15.64 25.39 63.66
CA CYS A 9 14.83 24.73 62.62
C CYS A 9 15.19 25.30 61.26
N PHE A 10 15.89 24.52 60.43
CA PHE A 10 16.05 24.79 59.01
C PHE A 10 14.76 24.40 58.24
N LEU A 11 13.97 25.37 57.84
CA LEU A 11 12.91 25.17 56.86
C LEU A 11 13.56 25.03 55.46
N THR A 12 13.69 23.81 54.97
CA THR A 12 14.01 23.54 53.56
C THR A 12 12.77 23.70 52.73
N ILE A 13 12.64 24.86 52.04
CA ILE A 13 11.62 25.06 51.01
C ILE A 13 12.10 24.25 49.79
N SER A 14 11.54 23.05 49.60
CA SER A 14 11.67 22.30 48.38
C SER A 14 10.82 22.96 47.28
N LEU A 15 11.43 23.79 46.44
CA LEU A 15 10.84 24.17 45.15
C LEU A 15 10.76 22.91 44.28
N SER A 16 9.62 22.27 44.28
CA SER A 16 9.27 21.30 43.25
C SER A 16 9.06 22.06 41.92
N TRP A 17 10.06 22.03 41.06
CA TRP A 17 9.90 22.41 39.67
C TRP A 17 9.02 21.36 39.03
N THR A 18 7.72 21.59 38.97
CA THR A 18 6.83 20.88 38.05
C THR A 18 7.21 21.34 36.65
N TYR A 19 8.04 20.55 35.96
CA TYR A 19 8.11 20.65 34.52
C TYR A 19 6.72 20.30 34.00
N ALA A 20 5.94 21.33 33.68
CA ALA A 20 4.76 21.15 32.85
C ALA A 20 5.28 20.57 31.54
N GLN A 21 5.00 19.29 31.28
CA GLN A 21 5.26 18.68 30.01
C GLN A 21 4.33 19.40 29.02
N GLU A 22 4.86 20.40 28.31
CA GLU A 22 4.09 21.09 27.28
C GLU A 22 3.65 20.04 26.28
N ASN A 23 2.35 19.77 26.24
CA ASN A 23 1.79 18.89 25.24
C ASN A 23 2.03 19.51 23.87
N ARG A 24 2.59 18.74 22.94
CA ARG A 24 2.76 19.17 21.56
C ARG A 24 1.41 19.58 20.98
N GLU A 25 1.34 20.75 20.38
CA GLU A 25 0.10 21.30 19.85
C GLU A 25 -0.39 20.48 18.65
N ILE A 26 -1.65 20.05 18.72
CA ILE A 26 -2.36 19.43 17.60
C ILE A 26 -3.25 20.49 16.96
N LYS A 27 -2.82 21.03 15.81
CA LYS A 27 -3.65 21.96 15.04
C LYS A 27 -4.75 21.19 14.32
N VAL A 28 -6.00 21.44 14.69
CA VAL A 28 -7.18 20.77 14.10
C VAL A 28 -7.27 21.07 12.61
N GLU A 29 -7.02 22.32 12.24
CA GLU A 29 -6.97 22.77 10.85
C GLU A 29 -5.72 23.65 10.63
N SER A 30 -4.95 23.35 9.61
CA SER A 30 -3.76 24.08 9.23
C SER A 30 -3.48 23.95 7.75
N SER A 31 -2.74 24.87 7.16
CA SER A 31 -2.23 24.75 5.81
C SER A 31 -0.92 25.49 5.62
N SER A 32 -0.03 24.87 4.88
CA SER A 32 1.17 25.49 4.29
C SER A 32 1.05 25.35 2.78
N VAL A 33 1.19 26.46 2.07
CA VAL A 33 1.04 26.50 0.62
C VAL A 33 2.39 26.87 0.00
N THR A 34 2.86 26.03 -0.91
CA THR A 34 4.07 26.29 -1.70
C THR A 34 3.75 26.16 -3.19
N THR A 35 4.57 26.78 -4.01
CA THR A 35 4.50 26.63 -5.47
C THR A 35 5.78 25.98 -5.95
N GLY A 36 5.67 25.17 -6.98
CA GLY A 36 6.80 24.46 -7.56
C GLY A 36 6.58 24.15 -9.03
N GLU A 37 7.57 23.50 -9.60
CA GLU A 37 7.58 23.09 -10.98
C GLU A 37 8.22 21.71 -11.09
N ALA A 38 7.57 20.81 -11.83
CA ALA A 38 8.10 19.50 -12.15
C ALA A 38 8.32 19.38 -13.66
N THR A 39 9.38 18.70 -14.07
CA THR A 39 9.59 18.30 -15.46
C THR A 39 9.10 16.86 -15.61
N ILE A 40 7.94 16.66 -16.24
CA ILE A 40 7.32 15.34 -16.40
C ILE A 40 7.29 15.00 -17.90
N LYS A 41 7.88 13.87 -18.27
CA LYS A 41 8.00 13.45 -19.68
C LYS A 41 8.57 14.58 -20.58
N GLY A 42 9.55 15.34 -20.06
CA GLY A 42 10.18 16.48 -20.75
C GLY A 42 9.33 17.74 -20.82
N LYS A 43 8.16 17.78 -20.23
CA LYS A 43 7.27 18.95 -20.20
C LYS A 43 7.28 19.61 -18.82
N ARG A 44 7.25 20.94 -18.83
CA ARG A 44 7.10 21.75 -17.63
C ARG A 44 5.68 21.63 -17.08
N VAL A 45 5.53 21.33 -15.81
CA VAL A 45 4.27 21.21 -15.09
C VAL A 45 4.34 22.09 -13.83
N PRO A 46 3.84 23.32 -13.86
CA PRO A 46 3.78 24.17 -12.69
C PRO A 46 2.66 23.70 -11.76
N TYR A 47 2.91 23.71 -10.44
CA TYR A 47 1.96 23.24 -9.46
C TYR A 47 1.95 24.09 -8.19
N LYS A 48 0.86 24.01 -7.47
CA LYS A 48 0.70 24.42 -6.08
C LYS A 48 0.65 23.16 -5.21
N ALA A 49 1.41 23.13 -4.12
CA ALA A 49 1.35 22.09 -3.10
C ALA A 49 0.76 22.69 -1.82
N THR A 50 -0.29 22.07 -1.31
CA THR A 50 -0.90 22.40 -0.02
C THR A 50 -0.68 21.25 0.93
N ALA A 51 0.11 21.45 1.98
CA ALA A 51 0.28 20.50 3.07
C ALA A 51 -0.41 21.05 4.33
N GLY A 52 -1.25 20.25 4.97
CA GLY A 52 -2.01 20.73 6.10
C GLY A 52 -2.87 19.67 6.76
N THR A 53 -3.67 20.11 7.72
CA THR A 53 -4.61 19.27 8.44
C THR A 53 -6.04 19.72 8.17
N MET A 54 -6.97 18.77 8.08
CA MET A 54 -8.40 19.03 7.96
C MET A 54 -9.16 18.08 8.89
N PRO A 55 -10.13 18.60 9.67
CA PRO A 55 -10.83 17.81 10.68
C PRO A 55 -11.77 16.74 10.12
N VAL A 56 -12.01 15.73 10.95
CA VAL A 56 -13.16 14.84 10.93
C VAL A 56 -14.08 15.28 12.06
N TRP A 57 -15.37 15.39 11.78
CA TRP A 57 -16.38 15.80 12.78
C TRP A 57 -17.28 14.62 13.18
N ASN A 58 -17.80 14.71 14.38
CA ASN A 58 -18.94 13.88 14.77
C ASN A 58 -20.27 14.49 14.26
N GLU A 59 -21.39 13.85 14.55
CA GLU A 59 -22.72 14.27 14.10
C GLU A 59 -23.14 15.65 14.65
N GLU A 60 -22.60 16.06 15.80
CA GLU A 60 -22.84 17.38 16.40
C GLU A 60 -21.93 18.48 15.82
N GLY A 61 -21.06 18.15 14.86
CA GLY A 61 -20.13 19.09 14.25
C GLY A 61 -18.88 19.40 15.10
N LYS A 62 -18.59 18.60 16.14
CA LYS A 62 -17.39 18.73 16.94
C LYS A 62 -16.23 17.99 16.28
N PRO A 63 -15.02 18.60 16.12
CA PRO A 63 -13.85 17.90 15.62
C PRO A 63 -13.42 16.76 16.55
N ILE A 64 -13.31 15.54 16.02
CA ILE A 64 -12.92 14.34 16.77
C ILE A 64 -11.53 13.84 16.39
N ALA A 65 -11.10 14.11 15.16
CA ALA A 65 -9.76 13.83 14.67
C ALA A 65 -9.36 14.88 13.64
N THR A 66 -8.09 14.92 13.31
CA THR A 66 -7.58 15.74 12.20
C THR A 66 -6.66 14.88 11.30
N LEU A 67 -6.87 14.97 10.00
CA LEU A 67 -6.09 14.25 9.01
C LEU A 67 -5.12 15.20 8.32
N PHE A 68 -3.86 14.80 8.31
CA PHE A 68 -2.84 15.45 7.50
C PHE A 68 -2.99 14.99 6.05
N TYR A 69 -2.84 15.94 5.13
CA TYR A 69 -2.86 15.67 3.70
C TYR A 69 -1.84 16.52 2.96
N THR A 70 -1.43 16.05 1.79
CA THR A 70 -0.67 16.84 0.80
C THR A 70 -1.42 16.83 -0.52
N TYR A 71 -1.78 18.00 -1.01
CA TYR A 71 -2.53 18.19 -2.25
C TYR A 71 -1.67 18.92 -3.29
N TYR A 72 -1.40 18.25 -4.41
CA TYR A 72 -0.74 18.84 -5.57
C TYR A 72 -1.79 19.19 -6.64
N GLU A 73 -1.83 20.46 -6.99
CA GLU A 73 -2.74 21.00 -7.97
C GLU A 73 -1.95 21.68 -9.09
N ARG A 74 -2.13 21.24 -10.33
CA ARG A 74 -1.53 21.88 -11.49
C ARG A 74 -2.14 23.26 -11.72
N THR A 75 -1.31 24.30 -11.95
CA THR A 75 -1.75 25.70 -11.94
C THR A 75 -2.01 26.31 -13.31
N ASP A 76 -1.50 25.73 -14.39
CA ASP A 76 -1.67 26.20 -15.76
C ASP A 76 -2.91 25.58 -16.48
N VAL A 77 -3.82 24.95 -15.72
CA VAL A 77 -5.08 24.38 -16.22
C VAL A 77 -6.25 25.20 -15.70
N SER A 78 -7.04 25.78 -16.59
CA SER A 78 -8.20 26.62 -16.24
C SER A 78 -9.46 25.81 -15.96
N ASP A 79 -9.69 24.70 -16.70
CA ASP A 79 -10.86 23.83 -16.54
C ASP A 79 -10.60 22.73 -15.51
N LYS A 80 -10.87 23.05 -14.24
CA LYS A 80 -10.77 22.07 -13.15
C LYS A 80 -11.87 21.01 -13.18
N ALA A 81 -12.99 21.27 -13.83
CA ALA A 81 -14.11 20.33 -13.89
C ALA A 81 -13.79 19.10 -14.73
N SER A 82 -13.01 19.26 -15.79
CA SER A 82 -12.55 18.14 -16.62
C SER A 82 -11.26 17.47 -16.13
N ARG A 83 -10.56 18.08 -15.14
CA ARG A 83 -9.28 17.56 -14.67
C ARG A 83 -9.47 16.48 -13.62
N PRO A 84 -8.86 15.27 -13.79
CA PRO A 84 -8.92 14.19 -12.82
C PRO A 84 -8.39 14.61 -11.44
N LEU A 85 -9.04 14.09 -10.40
CA LEU A 85 -8.63 14.21 -8.99
C LEU A 85 -8.38 12.81 -8.41
N VAL A 86 -7.17 12.56 -7.96
CA VAL A 86 -6.73 11.27 -7.41
C VAL A 86 -6.57 11.38 -5.91
N PHE A 87 -7.16 10.48 -5.14
CA PHE A 87 -6.91 10.28 -3.72
C PHE A 87 -6.04 9.04 -3.55
N SER A 88 -4.91 9.17 -2.85
CA SER A 88 -3.89 8.12 -2.73
C SER A 88 -3.62 7.76 -1.28
N PHE A 89 -3.52 6.45 -1.00
CA PHE A 89 -3.35 5.87 0.32
C PHE A 89 -2.31 4.76 0.32
N ASN A 90 -1.45 4.73 1.34
CA ASN A 90 -0.76 3.51 1.72
C ASN A 90 -1.64 2.64 2.65
N GLY A 91 -1.11 1.51 3.07
CA GLY A 91 -1.82 0.49 3.83
C GLY A 91 -1.43 0.35 5.29
N GLY A 92 -0.98 -0.81 5.65
CA GLY A 92 -0.59 -1.17 6.99
C GLY A 92 -1.58 -2.09 7.73
N PRO A 93 -2.68 -1.58 8.32
CA PRO A 93 -3.45 -0.33 8.16
C PRO A 93 -2.88 0.93 8.79
N GLY A 94 -1.87 0.85 9.61
CA GLY A 94 -1.32 1.98 10.38
C GLY A 94 -0.27 2.83 9.66
N SER A 95 -0.11 2.73 8.33
CA SER A 95 0.87 3.53 7.59
C SER A 95 0.33 4.91 7.21
N GLY A 96 1.20 5.93 7.30
CA GLY A 96 1.01 7.18 6.56
C GLY A 96 1.18 6.96 5.04
N SER A 97 0.73 7.90 4.22
CA SER A 97 0.74 7.75 2.76
C SER A 97 2.06 8.15 2.08
N LEU A 98 3.17 8.09 2.82
CA LEU A 98 4.46 8.62 2.37
C LEU A 98 5.12 7.82 1.24
N TRP A 99 4.95 6.49 1.18
CA TRP A 99 5.55 5.66 0.12
C TRP A 99 4.93 5.98 -1.24
N MET A 100 3.60 6.03 -1.30
CA MET A 100 2.88 6.47 -2.50
C MET A 100 3.21 7.90 -2.88
N HIS A 101 3.46 8.77 -1.89
CA HIS A 101 3.77 10.18 -2.08
C HIS A 101 5.21 10.40 -2.56
N LEU A 102 6.21 9.82 -1.85
CA LEU A 102 7.63 10.09 -2.07
C LEU A 102 8.37 8.98 -2.84
N ALA A 103 7.64 8.07 -3.46
CA ALA A 103 8.29 7.07 -4.32
C ALA A 103 7.50 6.70 -5.56
N TYR A 104 6.23 7.11 -5.69
CA TYR A 104 5.41 6.64 -6.80
C TYR A 104 4.87 7.76 -7.68
N THR A 105 3.69 8.29 -7.32
CA THR A 105 2.92 9.17 -8.23
C THR A 105 3.21 10.65 -8.06
N GLY A 106 3.86 11.06 -6.95
CA GLY A 106 4.16 12.45 -6.62
C GLY A 106 5.28 13.08 -7.47
N PRO A 107 5.48 14.41 -7.37
CA PRO A 107 6.49 15.12 -8.14
C PRO A 107 7.94 14.85 -7.67
N PHE A 108 8.11 14.16 -6.54
CA PHE A 108 9.41 13.75 -6.00
C PHE A 108 9.39 12.28 -5.66
N VAL A 109 10.55 11.63 -5.78
CA VAL A 109 10.79 10.25 -5.36
C VAL A 109 12.02 10.18 -4.47
N LEU A 110 12.08 9.12 -3.66
CA LEU A 110 13.20 8.83 -2.79
C LEU A 110 14.51 8.74 -3.60
N ASN A 111 15.62 9.14 -2.99
CA ASN A 111 16.94 8.94 -3.57
C ASN A 111 17.35 7.47 -3.44
N ILE A 112 17.13 6.72 -4.51
CA ILE A 112 17.40 5.29 -4.66
C ILE A 112 18.14 5.04 -5.97
N ASP A 113 18.81 3.87 -6.06
CA ASP A 113 19.43 3.40 -7.30
C ASP A 113 18.37 2.87 -8.29
N GLU A 114 18.80 2.33 -9.41
CA GLU A 114 17.91 1.84 -10.47
C GLU A 114 17.12 0.59 -10.06
N GLU A 115 17.65 -0.21 -9.14
CA GLU A 115 17.00 -1.43 -8.63
C GLU A 115 16.15 -1.20 -7.38
N GLY A 116 16.16 0.03 -6.82
CA GLY A 116 15.32 0.42 -5.69
C GLY A 116 16.03 0.42 -4.33
N TYR A 117 17.35 0.25 -4.29
CA TYR A 117 18.10 0.30 -3.03
C TYR A 117 18.37 1.76 -2.62
N PRO A 118 18.07 2.11 -1.35
CA PRO A 118 18.28 3.47 -0.85
C PRO A 118 19.74 3.91 -0.88
N LEU A 119 19.96 5.15 -1.33
CA LEU A 119 21.29 5.79 -1.38
C LEU A 119 21.45 6.82 -0.28
N GLN A 120 22.64 6.88 0.32
CA GLN A 120 23.01 7.96 1.25
C GLN A 120 23.76 9.09 0.51
N PRO A 121 23.53 10.36 0.93
CA PRO A 121 22.62 10.82 1.97
C PRO A 121 21.15 10.62 1.58
N TYR A 122 20.31 10.20 2.54
CA TYR A 122 18.89 10.01 2.29
C TYR A 122 18.20 11.33 1.94
N GLY A 123 17.30 11.29 0.99
CA GLY A 123 16.59 12.47 0.51
C GLY A 123 15.67 12.14 -0.66
N VAL A 124 15.23 13.17 -1.35
CA VAL A 124 14.35 13.06 -2.52
C VAL A 124 14.95 13.70 -3.75
N LYS A 125 14.60 13.19 -4.92
CA LYS A 125 14.91 13.72 -6.25
C LYS A 125 13.63 13.95 -7.05
N ALA A 126 13.70 14.75 -8.11
CA ALA A 126 12.55 14.98 -8.99
C ALA A 126 12.06 13.65 -9.61
N ASN A 127 10.75 13.51 -9.74
CA ASN A 127 10.11 12.36 -10.40
C ASN A 127 9.69 12.74 -11.84
N PRO A 128 10.42 12.36 -12.88
CA PRO A 128 10.04 12.65 -14.26
C PRO A 128 8.84 11.83 -14.75
N HIS A 129 8.39 10.87 -13.95
CA HIS A 129 7.28 9.96 -14.27
C HIS A 129 6.00 10.27 -13.49
N SER A 130 5.99 11.29 -12.61
CA SER A 130 4.79 11.69 -11.86
C SER A 130 3.55 11.81 -12.74
N ILE A 131 2.38 11.43 -12.23
CA ILE A 131 1.09 11.60 -12.93
C ILE A 131 0.49 13.00 -12.80
N LEU A 132 1.21 13.94 -12.21
CA LEU A 132 0.74 15.34 -12.05
C LEU A 132 0.53 16.06 -13.39
N ASP A 133 1.05 15.53 -14.48
CA ASP A 133 0.75 16.01 -15.84
C ASP A 133 -0.71 15.74 -16.24
N VAL A 134 -1.34 14.67 -15.78
CA VAL A 134 -2.70 14.24 -16.16
C VAL A 134 -3.74 14.37 -15.04
N ALA A 135 -3.34 14.43 -13.78
CA ALA A 135 -4.25 14.48 -12.62
C ALA A 135 -3.71 15.36 -11.50
N ASP A 136 -4.60 15.94 -10.69
CA ASP A 136 -4.26 16.48 -9.38
C ASP A 136 -4.28 15.35 -8.35
N ILE A 137 -3.42 15.43 -7.31
CA ILE A 137 -3.19 14.30 -6.42
C ILE A 137 -3.30 14.73 -4.96
N VAL A 138 -4.05 13.97 -4.17
CA VAL A 138 -4.20 14.13 -2.72
C VAL A 138 -3.67 12.89 -2.01
N TYR A 139 -2.61 13.05 -1.23
CA TYR A 139 -2.12 12.03 -0.30
C TYR A 139 -2.71 12.28 1.06
N ILE A 140 -3.31 11.28 1.68
CA ILE A 140 -4.01 11.41 2.96
C ILE A 140 -3.39 10.43 3.96
N ASP A 141 -2.98 10.94 5.10
CA ASP A 141 -2.59 10.11 6.24
C ASP A 141 -3.86 9.79 7.05
N PRO A 142 -4.29 8.52 7.14
CA PRO A 142 -5.41 8.13 8.00
C PRO A 142 -5.19 8.46 9.49
N VAL A 143 -6.23 8.44 10.29
CA VAL A 143 -6.16 8.78 11.73
C VAL A 143 -5.04 8.02 12.45
N ASN A 144 -4.23 8.73 13.23
CA ASN A 144 -3.04 8.25 13.95
C ASN A 144 -1.90 7.71 13.07
N THR A 145 -1.87 8.07 11.79
CA THR A 145 -0.72 7.83 10.91
C THR A 145 -0.12 9.16 10.48
N GLY A 146 1.11 9.17 9.98
CA GLY A 146 1.78 10.41 9.58
C GLY A 146 1.67 11.50 10.66
N TYR A 147 1.19 12.67 10.27
CA TYR A 147 0.89 13.77 11.20
C TYR A 147 -0.57 13.80 11.68
N SER A 148 -1.42 12.87 11.25
CA SER A 148 -2.83 12.78 11.66
C SER A 148 -3.00 12.34 13.10
N ARG A 149 -3.94 12.93 13.82
CA ARG A 149 -4.16 12.64 15.26
C ARG A 149 -5.65 12.65 15.63
N ILE A 150 -5.99 11.84 16.62
CA ILE A 150 -7.24 12.01 17.39
C ILE A 150 -7.10 13.29 18.18
N VAL A 151 -8.11 14.16 18.14
CA VAL A 151 -8.13 15.44 18.88
C VAL A 151 -9.05 15.39 20.08
N ASP A 152 -10.14 14.64 20.00
CA ASP A 152 -11.03 14.39 21.13
C ASP A 152 -10.71 13.06 21.81
N LYS A 153 -10.10 13.10 22.99
CA LYS A 153 -9.66 11.92 23.73
C LYS A 153 -10.81 11.09 24.31
N GLU A 154 -12.02 11.64 24.39
CA GLU A 154 -13.21 10.96 24.88
C GLU A 154 -13.83 10.04 23.82
N VAL A 155 -13.48 10.23 22.55
CA VAL A 155 -13.99 9.41 21.43
C VAL A 155 -13.36 8.00 21.48
N PRO A 156 -14.17 6.93 21.47
CA PRO A 156 -13.65 5.57 21.46
C PRO A 156 -12.75 5.30 20.28
N ARG A 157 -11.66 4.57 20.48
CA ARG A 157 -10.74 4.18 19.39
C ARG A 157 -11.41 3.39 18.27
N SER A 158 -12.46 2.63 18.58
CA SER A 158 -13.28 1.90 17.61
C SER A 158 -14.00 2.78 16.59
N THR A 159 -14.13 4.09 16.86
CA THR A 159 -14.63 5.07 15.89
C THR A 159 -13.73 5.21 14.67
N PHE A 160 -12.43 4.86 14.80
CA PHE A 160 -11.45 5.04 13.73
C PHE A 160 -10.78 3.73 13.28
N PHE A 161 -10.62 2.77 14.21
CA PHE A 161 -9.74 1.61 13.99
C PHE A 161 -10.51 0.33 13.73
N GLY A 162 -10.74 0.09 12.49
CA GLY A 162 -11.43 -1.04 11.90
C GLY A 162 -11.77 -0.77 10.45
N ILE A 163 -12.02 -1.81 9.66
CA ILE A 163 -12.23 -1.65 8.21
C ILE A 163 -13.42 -0.73 7.93
N ASN A 164 -14.56 -0.95 8.57
CA ASN A 164 -15.76 -0.12 8.37
C ASN A 164 -15.58 1.30 8.91
N ALA A 165 -14.96 1.44 10.07
CA ALA A 165 -14.70 2.73 10.69
C ALA A 165 -13.77 3.57 9.82
N ASP A 166 -12.68 2.98 9.32
CA ASP A 166 -11.71 3.60 8.42
C ASP A 166 -12.38 4.11 7.14
N ILE A 167 -13.21 3.28 6.52
CA ILE A 167 -13.97 3.64 5.32
C ILE A 167 -14.94 4.80 5.58
N LYS A 168 -15.70 4.74 6.69
CA LYS A 168 -16.74 5.72 7.00
C LYS A 168 -16.17 7.13 7.20
N TYR A 169 -15.19 7.30 8.12
CA TYR A 169 -14.68 8.64 8.38
C TYR A 169 -13.88 9.21 7.19
N LEU A 170 -13.23 8.34 6.40
CA LEU A 170 -12.53 8.78 5.19
C LEU A 170 -13.52 9.20 4.10
N ALA A 171 -14.68 8.56 3.97
CA ALA A 171 -15.71 8.98 3.03
C ALA A 171 -16.24 10.38 3.38
N ASP A 172 -16.53 10.64 4.65
CA ASP A 172 -16.93 11.98 5.12
C ASP A 172 -15.84 13.03 4.86
N TRP A 173 -14.57 12.67 5.11
CA TRP A 173 -13.45 13.56 4.87
C TRP A 173 -13.28 13.88 3.38
N VAL A 174 -13.32 12.85 2.50
CA VAL A 174 -13.21 13.01 1.03
C VAL A 174 -14.33 13.88 0.51
N LYS A 175 -15.59 13.67 0.94
CA LYS A 175 -16.74 14.52 0.58
C LYS A 175 -16.49 15.98 0.95
N THR A 176 -16.00 16.21 2.17
CA THR A 176 -15.69 17.56 2.64
C THR A 176 -14.58 18.21 1.83
N PHE A 177 -13.50 17.46 1.53
CA PHE A 177 -12.40 17.93 0.71
C PHE A 177 -12.89 18.32 -0.70
N VAL A 178 -13.66 17.44 -1.37
CA VAL A 178 -14.21 17.69 -2.71
C VAL A 178 -15.09 18.94 -2.72
N SER A 179 -15.89 19.15 -1.68
CA SER A 179 -16.73 20.33 -1.52
C SER A 179 -15.91 21.61 -1.34
N ARG A 180 -14.94 21.61 -0.44
CA ARG A 180 -14.06 22.76 -0.16
C ARG A 180 -13.20 23.15 -1.36
N GLN A 181 -12.75 22.17 -2.15
CA GLN A 181 -11.93 22.41 -3.34
C GLN A 181 -12.76 22.65 -4.61
N ASN A 182 -14.12 22.65 -4.52
CA ASN A 182 -15.04 22.79 -5.64
C ASN A 182 -14.74 21.77 -6.78
N ARG A 183 -14.55 20.48 -6.40
CA ARG A 183 -14.16 19.42 -7.33
C ARG A 183 -15.26 18.37 -7.56
N TRP A 184 -16.53 18.70 -7.28
CA TRP A 184 -17.66 17.80 -7.54
C TRP A 184 -17.76 17.36 -9.00
N PRO A 185 -17.60 18.23 -10.01
CA PRO A 185 -17.68 17.85 -11.42
C PRO A 185 -16.48 17.03 -11.91
N SER A 186 -15.33 17.10 -11.22
CA SER A 186 -14.10 16.42 -11.68
C SER A 186 -14.24 14.91 -11.75
N PRO A 187 -13.67 14.24 -12.75
CA PRO A 187 -13.45 12.79 -12.72
C PRO A 187 -12.60 12.42 -11.49
N LYS A 188 -12.99 11.37 -10.77
CA LYS A 188 -12.36 11.00 -9.48
C LYS A 188 -11.79 9.61 -9.51
N TYR A 189 -10.64 9.45 -8.86
CA TYR A 189 -9.88 8.19 -8.80
C TYR A 189 -9.41 7.93 -7.38
N LEU A 190 -9.35 6.65 -7.02
CA LEU A 190 -8.73 6.16 -5.78
C LEU A 190 -7.52 5.30 -6.14
N ILE A 191 -6.43 5.48 -5.44
CA ILE A 191 -5.26 4.59 -5.50
C ILE A 191 -4.96 4.12 -4.08
N GLY A 192 -4.88 2.80 -3.88
CA GLY A 192 -4.53 2.21 -2.60
C GLY A 192 -3.43 1.17 -2.76
N GLU A 193 -2.51 1.11 -1.81
CA GLU A 193 -1.46 0.10 -1.75
C GLU A 193 -1.66 -0.79 -0.52
N SER A 194 -1.43 -2.10 -0.68
CA SER A 194 -1.48 -3.07 0.43
C SER A 194 -2.87 -3.05 1.10
N TYR A 195 -2.96 -2.89 2.44
CA TYR A 195 -4.24 -2.66 3.11
C TYR A 195 -5.01 -1.45 2.53
N GLY A 196 -4.31 -0.46 1.96
CA GLY A 196 -4.94 0.64 1.24
C GLY A 196 -5.87 0.18 0.10
N THR A 197 -5.66 -1.01 -0.46
CA THR A 197 -6.57 -1.60 -1.47
C THR A 197 -7.90 -2.05 -0.84
N THR A 198 -7.86 -2.64 0.35
CA THR A 198 -9.07 -2.93 1.15
C THR A 198 -9.83 -1.64 1.44
N ARG A 199 -9.11 -0.59 1.85
CA ARG A 199 -9.66 0.76 2.09
C ARG A 199 -10.36 1.32 0.86
N VAL A 200 -9.66 1.43 -0.29
CA VAL A 200 -10.23 2.08 -1.48
C VAL A 200 -11.34 1.27 -2.13
N ALA A 201 -11.32 -0.06 -2.01
CA ALA A 201 -12.37 -0.94 -2.47
C ALA A 201 -13.69 -0.72 -1.70
N GLY A 202 -13.63 -0.60 -0.37
CA GLY A 202 -14.78 -0.24 0.45
C GLY A 202 -15.17 1.24 0.31
N LEU A 203 -14.19 2.12 0.23
CA LEU A 203 -14.40 3.58 0.14
C LEU A 203 -15.15 3.99 -1.14
N VAL A 204 -14.83 3.40 -2.29
CA VAL A 204 -15.56 3.71 -3.53
C VAL A 204 -17.03 3.32 -3.43
N HIS A 205 -17.33 2.19 -2.78
CA HIS A 205 -18.70 1.75 -2.54
C HIS A 205 -19.44 2.69 -1.56
N GLU A 206 -18.80 3.08 -0.46
CA GLU A 206 -19.37 3.99 0.53
C GLU A 206 -19.64 5.37 -0.07
N LEU A 207 -18.68 5.95 -0.79
CA LEU A 207 -18.82 7.25 -1.44
C LEU A 207 -19.95 7.26 -2.47
N GLN A 208 -20.12 6.17 -3.22
CA GLN A 208 -21.17 6.04 -4.22
C GLN A 208 -22.56 5.91 -3.59
N ASN A 209 -22.72 5.08 -2.55
CA ASN A 209 -24.03 4.71 -2.02
C ASN A 209 -24.51 5.63 -0.88
N SER A 210 -23.58 6.17 -0.07
CA SER A 210 -23.91 7.04 1.07
C SER A 210 -23.72 8.54 0.76
N HIS A 211 -22.83 8.87 -0.20
CA HIS A 211 -22.51 10.26 -0.52
C HIS A 211 -22.85 10.68 -1.96
N TRP A 212 -23.43 9.78 -2.76
CA TRP A 212 -23.84 10.01 -4.15
C TRP A 212 -22.71 10.54 -5.04
N MET A 213 -21.48 10.07 -4.77
CA MET A 213 -20.26 10.49 -5.44
C MET A 213 -19.68 9.35 -6.27
N TYR A 214 -19.83 9.43 -7.59
CA TYR A 214 -19.25 8.46 -8.51
C TYR A 214 -17.75 8.68 -8.70
N PHE A 215 -17.04 7.58 -8.83
CA PHE A 215 -15.64 7.52 -9.21
C PHE A 215 -15.49 6.87 -10.59
N ASN A 216 -14.42 7.26 -11.30
CA ASN A 216 -14.11 6.78 -12.65
C ASN A 216 -13.12 5.62 -12.61
N GLY A 217 -12.31 5.54 -11.58
CA GLY A 217 -11.34 4.45 -11.47
C GLY A 217 -10.83 4.20 -10.06
N VAL A 218 -10.45 2.93 -9.85
CA VAL A 218 -9.74 2.44 -8.67
C VAL A 218 -8.48 1.72 -9.13
N VAL A 219 -7.32 2.10 -8.59
CA VAL A 219 -6.04 1.41 -8.80
C VAL A 219 -5.68 0.68 -7.51
N LEU A 220 -5.52 -0.63 -7.63
CA LEU A 220 -5.16 -1.54 -6.54
C LEU A 220 -3.68 -1.91 -6.69
N VAL A 221 -2.82 -1.34 -5.85
CA VAL A 221 -1.38 -1.58 -5.87
C VAL A 221 -1.04 -2.65 -4.83
N SER A 222 -0.43 -3.76 -5.26
CA SER A 222 -0.08 -4.88 -4.37
C SER A 222 -1.22 -5.27 -3.42
N PRO A 223 -2.38 -5.68 -3.98
CA PRO A 223 -3.63 -5.76 -3.22
C PRO A 223 -3.65 -6.90 -2.22
N THR A 224 -4.31 -6.64 -1.10
CA THR A 224 -4.71 -7.67 -0.12
C THR A 224 -5.76 -8.61 -0.71
N GLY A 225 -6.23 -9.59 0.09
CA GLY A 225 -7.29 -10.51 -0.30
C GLY A 225 -8.66 -9.90 -0.54
N LEU A 226 -8.88 -8.64 -0.14
CA LEU A 226 -10.17 -7.92 -0.26
C LEU A 226 -11.37 -8.67 0.35
N GLY A 227 -11.12 -9.61 1.27
CA GLY A 227 -12.14 -10.47 1.86
C GLY A 227 -12.75 -11.50 0.89
N LEU A 228 -12.17 -11.71 -0.28
CA LEU A 228 -12.56 -12.78 -1.19
C LEU A 228 -12.06 -14.12 -0.67
N ASP A 229 -12.89 -15.15 -0.74
CA ASP A 229 -12.54 -16.47 -0.19
C ASP A 229 -11.38 -17.11 -0.96
N ARG A 230 -10.30 -17.37 -0.22
CA ARG A 230 -9.11 -18.08 -0.68
C ARG A 230 -8.63 -19.07 0.36
N SER A 231 -9.53 -19.60 1.16
CA SER A 231 -9.19 -20.57 2.19
C SER A 231 -8.78 -21.94 1.60
N GLY A 232 -8.26 -22.80 2.45
CA GLY A 232 -7.96 -24.18 2.09
C GLY A 232 -6.87 -24.36 1.02
N PRO A 233 -7.12 -25.22 0.02
CA PRO A 233 -6.15 -25.56 -1.01
C PRO A 233 -5.67 -24.38 -1.85
N VAL A 234 -6.55 -23.46 -2.20
CA VAL A 234 -6.23 -22.26 -3.00
C VAL A 234 -5.23 -21.38 -2.28
N ALA A 235 -5.49 -21.07 -1.00
CA ALA A 235 -4.59 -20.23 -0.19
C ALA A 235 -3.18 -20.83 -0.05
N LYS A 236 -3.03 -22.14 -0.16
CA LYS A 236 -1.75 -22.86 -0.04
C LYS A 236 -1.01 -22.98 -1.37
N ALA A 237 -1.76 -23.19 -2.46
CA ALA A 237 -1.20 -23.46 -3.79
C ALA A 237 -0.75 -22.19 -4.51
N ASN A 238 -1.47 -21.09 -4.37
CA ASN A 238 -1.29 -19.88 -5.19
C ASN A 238 0.06 -19.16 -5.01
N TYR A 239 0.87 -19.56 -4.02
CA TYR A 239 2.22 -19.02 -3.86
C TYR A 239 3.25 -19.62 -4.81
N LEU A 240 2.96 -20.75 -5.48
CA LEU A 240 3.94 -21.40 -6.37
C LEU A 240 4.44 -20.50 -7.50
N PRO A 241 3.59 -19.70 -8.21
CA PRO A 241 4.08 -18.74 -9.20
C PRO A 241 5.02 -17.67 -8.63
N TYR A 242 4.76 -17.19 -7.41
CA TYR A 242 5.65 -16.28 -6.69
C TYR A 242 7.00 -16.96 -6.35
N TYR A 243 6.98 -18.23 -5.91
CA TYR A 243 8.21 -18.99 -5.68
C TYR A 243 9.03 -19.13 -6.96
N ALA A 244 8.38 -19.41 -8.08
CA ALA A 244 9.05 -19.51 -9.37
C ALA A 244 9.70 -18.19 -9.81
N ALA A 245 9.00 -17.08 -9.64
CA ALA A 245 9.54 -15.75 -9.91
C ALA A 245 10.77 -15.44 -9.05
N THR A 246 10.68 -15.70 -7.74
CA THR A 246 11.78 -15.46 -6.79
C THR A 246 13.00 -16.35 -7.09
N ALA A 247 12.78 -17.63 -7.35
CA ALA A 247 13.85 -18.58 -7.71
C ALA A 247 14.54 -18.20 -9.03
N TRP A 248 13.75 -17.74 -10.01
CA TRP A 248 14.28 -17.23 -11.28
C TRP A 248 15.20 -16.01 -11.06
N TYR A 249 14.79 -15.04 -10.25
CA TYR A 249 15.59 -13.85 -9.94
C TYR A 249 16.93 -14.22 -9.28
N HIS A 250 16.91 -15.14 -8.34
CA HIS A 250 18.12 -15.58 -7.62
C HIS A 250 18.96 -16.61 -8.36
N LYS A 251 18.56 -16.97 -9.59
CA LYS A 251 19.29 -17.91 -10.48
C LYS A 251 19.52 -19.28 -9.85
N VAL A 252 18.48 -19.80 -9.19
CA VAL A 252 18.49 -21.13 -8.55
C VAL A 252 17.57 -22.14 -9.23
N LEU A 253 16.97 -21.78 -10.37
CA LEU A 253 16.20 -22.70 -11.18
C LEU A 253 17.12 -23.62 -12.03
N PRO A 254 16.62 -24.79 -12.46
CA PRO A 254 17.31 -25.61 -13.47
C PRO A 254 17.59 -24.84 -14.77
N ALA A 255 18.68 -25.18 -15.46
CA ALA A 255 19.21 -24.41 -16.59
C ALA A 255 18.20 -24.17 -17.72
N ASP A 256 17.33 -25.14 -17.98
CA ASP A 256 16.29 -25.06 -19.02
C ASP A 256 15.18 -24.05 -18.69
N LEU A 257 14.82 -23.90 -17.42
CA LEU A 257 13.92 -22.83 -16.98
C LEU A 257 14.66 -21.50 -16.83
N GLN A 258 15.87 -21.52 -16.26
CA GLN A 258 16.64 -20.31 -16.03
C GLN A 258 16.98 -19.54 -17.31
N SER A 259 17.06 -20.23 -18.44
CA SER A 259 17.34 -19.63 -19.76
C SER A 259 16.12 -18.94 -20.39
N LYS A 260 14.91 -19.21 -19.90
CA LYS A 260 13.67 -18.59 -20.38
C LYS A 260 13.42 -17.24 -19.71
N ASP A 261 12.66 -16.37 -20.38
CA ASP A 261 12.16 -15.15 -19.77
C ASP A 261 11.07 -15.46 -18.73
N LEU A 262 10.94 -14.60 -17.74
CA LEU A 262 9.94 -14.74 -16.68
C LEU A 262 8.50 -14.76 -17.25
N ASP A 263 8.25 -13.98 -18.29
CA ASP A 263 6.94 -13.91 -18.97
C ASP A 263 6.57 -15.20 -19.73
N GLU A 264 7.54 -16.08 -19.97
CA GLU A 264 7.31 -17.42 -20.52
C GLU A 264 7.06 -18.46 -19.41
N ILE A 265 7.76 -18.31 -18.26
CA ILE A 265 7.68 -19.26 -17.15
C ILE A 265 6.38 -19.10 -16.38
N LEU A 266 6.00 -17.86 -16.02
CA LEU A 266 4.87 -17.63 -15.12
C LEU A 266 3.54 -18.20 -15.64
N PRO A 267 3.15 -18.07 -16.92
CA PRO A 267 1.92 -18.69 -17.42
C PRO A 267 1.91 -20.22 -17.31
N GLU A 268 3.06 -20.88 -17.48
CA GLU A 268 3.20 -22.33 -17.30
C GLU A 268 2.96 -22.72 -15.84
N VAL A 269 3.58 -22.00 -14.90
CA VAL A 269 3.44 -22.27 -13.47
C VAL A 269 2.05 -21.94 -12.95
N GLU A 270 1.44 -20.84 -13.39
CA GLU A 270 0.06 -20.47 -13.07
C GLU A 270 -0.91 -21.59 -13.50
N LYS A 271 -0.78 -22.06 -14.73
CA LYS A 271 -1.60 -23.17 -15.25
C LYS A 271 -1.39 -24.45 -14.44
N TYR A 272 -0.15 -24.79 -14.13
CA TYR A 272 0.17 -25.98 -13.31
C TYR A 272 -0.42 -25.84 -11.89
N THR A 273 -0.39 -24.65 -11.32
CA THR A 273 -0.99 -24.36 -9.99
C THR A 273 -2.49 -24.62 -10.00
N LEU A 274 -3.21 -24.12 -11.01
CA LEU A 274 -4.66 -24.28 -11.12
C LEU A 274 -5.07 -25.73 -11.43
N ASP A 275 -4.41 -26.36 -12.39
CA ASP A 275 -4.85 -27.64 -12.93
C ASP A 275 -4.37 -28.83 -12.09
N VAL A 276 -3.25 -28.69 -11.35
CA VAL A 276 -2.60 -29.81 -10.66
C VAL A 276 -2.45 -29.55 -9.15
N VAL A 277 -1.84 -28.42 -8.74
CA VAL A 277 -1.46 -28.25 -7.34
C VAL A 277 -2.69 -28.02 -6.44
N ILE A 278 -3.64 -27.18 -6.85
CA ILE A 278 -4.88 -26.96 -6.09
C ILE A 278 -5.68 -28.28 -5.92
N PRO A 279 -5.99 -29.05 -6.98
CA PRO A 279 -6.64 -30.36 -6.84
C PRO A 279 -5.87 -31.36 -5.98
N ALA A 280 -4.54 -31.40 -6.09
CA ALA A 280 -3.71 -32.30 -5.30
C ALA A 280 -3.78 -31.98 -3.78
N ILE A 281 -3.63 -30.69 -3.43
CA ILE A 281 -3.77 -30.26 -2.03
C ILE A 281 -5.19 -30.51 -1.51
N ALA A 282 -6.22 -30.36 -2.35
CA ALA A 282 -7.61 -30.61 -1.99
C ALA A 282 -7.88 -32.09 -1.67
N LYS A 283 -7.21 -33.06 -2.36
CA LYS A 283 -7.29 -34.48 -2.06
C LYS A 283 -6.70 -34.82 -0.68
N GLY A 284 -5.76 -34.01 -0.17
CA GLY A 284 -5.15 -34.21 1.15
C GLY A 284 -4.59 -35.61 1.35
N GLY A 285 -5.03 -36.32 2.39
CA GLY A 285 -4.61 -37.72 2.68
C GLY A 285 -5.09 -38.75 1.65
N ALA A 286 -6.06 -38.43 0.80
CA ALA A 286 -6.53 -39.31 -0.28
C ALA A 286 -5.67 -39.23 -1.56
N LEU A 287 -4.69 -38.30 -1.64
CA LEU A 287 -3.78 -38.21 -2.75
C LEU A 287 -2.84 -39.41 -2.76
N ASP A 288 -2.74 -40.09 -3.92
CA ASP A 288 -1.83 -41.23 -4.10
C ASP A 288 -0.38 -40.83 -3.78
N PRO A 289 0.40 -41.66 -3.05
CA PRO A 289 1.76 -41.33 -2.65
C PRO A 289 2.73 -41.09 -3.82
N GLU A 290 2.63 -41.84 -4.92
CA GLU A 290 3.48 -41.65 -6.09
C GLU A 290 3.07 -40.41 -6.87
N GLU A 291 1.76 -40.13 -6.98
CA GLU A 291 1.26 -38.87 -7.53
C GLU A 291 1.76 -37.68 -6.70
N ARG A 292 1.70 -37.74 -5.37
CA ARG A 292 2.23 -36.70 -4.47
C ARG A 292 3.72 -36.44 -4.71
N LYS A 293 4.51 -37.49 -4.81
CA LYS A 293 5.95 -37.38 -5.06
C LYS A 293 6.26 -36.77 -6.42
N ALA A 294 5.53 -37.17 -7.45
CA ALA A 294 5.69 -36.59 -8.80
C ALA A 294 5.36 -35.07 -8.80
N ILE A 295 4.30 -34.68 -8.08
CA ILE A 295 3.92 -33.26 -7.94
C ILE A 295 4.98 -32.50 -7.12
N ALA A 296 5.45 -33.02 -5.99
CA ALA A 296 6.51 -32.43 -5.18
C ALA A 296 7.77 -32.17 -5.99
N LYS A 297 8.19 -33.15 -6.81
CA LYS A 297 9.32 -33.02 -7.74
C LYS A 297 9.13 -31.89 -8.76
N LYS A 298 7.92 -31.74 -9.33
CA LYS A 298 7.64 -30.67 -10.28
C LYS A 298 7.55 -29.30 -9.59
N MET A 299 7.01 -29.22 -8.37
CA MET A 299 7.03 -27.99 -7.57
C MET A 299 8.46 -27.57 -7.20
N ALA A 300 9.32 -28.53 -6.82
CA ALA A 300 10.75 -28.27 -6.60
C ALA A 300 11.43 -27.69 -7.84
N TYR A 301 11.16 -28.27 -9.00
CA TYR A 301 11.67 -27.79 -10.29
C TYR A 301 11.32 -26.34 -10.59
N TYR A 302 10.13 -25.88 -10.18
CA TYR A 302 9.69 -24.47 -10.37
C TYR A 302 10.16 -23.51 -9.27
N SER A 303 10.40 -24.00 -8.05
CA SER A 303 10.58 -23.13 -6.88
C SER A 303 12.01 -22.97 -6.40
N GLY A 304 12.94 -23.80 -6.88
CA GLY A 304 14.33 -23.79 -6.44
C GLY A 304 14.58 -24.37 -5.03
N ILE A 305 13.56 -24.89 -4.33
CA ILE A 305 13.71 -25.63 -3.08
C ILE A 305 13.48 -27.14 -3.31
N SER A 306 13.94 -28.01 -2.39
CA SER A 306 13.98 -29.44 -2.62
C SER A 306 12.61 -30.12 -2.64
N GLU A 307 12.51 -31.26 -3.35
CA GLU A 307 11.36 -32.18 -3.34
C GLU A 307 11.02 -32.64 -1.91
N GLU A 308 12.04 -32.89 -1.10
CA GLU A 308 11.90 -33.33 0.27
C GLU A 308 11.14 -32.31 1.14
N VAL A 309 11.41 -31.02 0.97
CA VAL A 309 10.68 -29.93 1.65
C VAL A 309 9.20 -29.96 1.28
N PHE A 310 8.87 -30.11 0.00
CA PHE A 310 7.46 -30.21 -0.41
C PHE A 310 6.77 -31.46 0.15
N MET A 311 7.48 -32.59 0.24
CA MET A 311 6.96 -33.80 0.86
C MET A 311 6.71 -33.62 2.36
N GLN A 312 7.63 -32.98 3.09
CA GLN A 312 7.50 -32.68 4.53
C GLN A 312 6.31 -31.75 4.83
N PHE A 313 6.04 -30.80 3.98
CA PHE A 313 4.89 -29.86 4.12
C PHE A 313 3.62 -30.34 3.40
N ALA A 314 3.54 -31.60 2.95
CA ALA A 314 2.40 -32.12 2.21
C ALA A 314 1.98 -31.22 1.04
N LEU A 315 2.95 -30.74 0.25
CA LEU A 315 2.87 -29.81 -0.88
C LEU A 315 2.60 -28.34 -0.51
N ALA A 316 2.29 -28.01 0.76
CA ALA A 316 1.84 -26.70 1.21
C ALA A 316 2.93 -25.96 1.99
N VAL A 317 4.07 -25.68 1.35
CA VAL A 317 5.18 -24.94 1.98
C VAL A 317 4.73 -23.52 2.33
N PRO A 318 4.89 -23.08 3.60
CA PRO A 318 4.57 -21.70 3.99
C PRO A 318 5.56 -20.70 3.38
N THR A 319 5.09 -19.51 3.01
CA THR A 319 5.97 -18.44 2.49
C THR A 319 7.08 -18.07 3.47
N SER A 320 6.77 -18.01 4.78
CA SER A 320 7.78 -17.71 5.82
C SER A 320 8.93 -18.71 5.86
N TYR A 321 8.64 -19.98 5.60
CA TYR A 321 9.67 -21.02 5.47
C TYR A 321 10.46 -20.81 4.17
N TYR A 322 9.78 -20.57 3.06
CA TYR A 322 10.39 -20.34 1.74
C TYR A 322 11.40 -19.19 1.75
N TRP A 323 11.09 -18.06 2.39
CA TRP A 323 12.00 -16.91 2.46
C TRP A 323 13.33 -17.23 3.14
N LYS A 324 13.33 -18.14 4.10
CA LYS A 324 14.54 -18.58 4.78
C LYS A 324 15.23 -19.73 4.06
N GLU A 325 14.46 -20.62 3.44
CA GLU A 325 14.98 -21.85 2.82
C GLU A 325 15.70 -21.60 1.50
N LEU A 326 15.18 -20.73 0.64
CA LEU A 326 15.65 -20.57 -0.74
C LEU A 326 17.16 -20.35 -0.89
N MET A 327 17.77 -19.61 0.04
CA MET A 327 19.20 -19.28 0.01
C MET A 327 19.93 -19.69 1.30
N ARG A 328 19.39 -20.62 2.04
CA ARG A 328 19.95 -21.11 3.31
C ARG A 328 21.37 -21.66 3.16
N ASP A 329 21.68 -22.33 2.06
CA ASP A 329 23.00 -22.83 1.73
C ASP A 329 24.07 -21.74 1.58
N LYS A 330 23.65 -20.50 1.36
CA LYS A 330 24.50 -19.31 1.26
C LYS A 330 24.48 -18.45 2.51
N GLY A 331 23.80 -18.89 3.59
CA GLY A 331 23.62 -18.10 4.81
C GLY A 331 22.80 -16.82 4.60
N LEU A 332 21.86 -16.83 3.66
CA LEU A 332 21.04 -15.66 3.30
C LEU A 332 19.55 -15.97 3.43
N THR A 333 18.78 -14.92 3.70
CA THR A 333 17.31 -14.91 3.62
C THR A 333 16.85 -13.92 2.58
N VAL A 334 15.64 -14.11 2.04
CA VAL A 334 15.02 -13.17 1.08
C VAL A 334 13.90 -12.38 1.72
N GLY A 335 13.68 -11.15 1.25
CA GLY A 335 12.65 -10.25 1.78
C GLY A 335 11.22 -10.74 1.51
N ARG A 336 10.33 -10.51 2.48
CA ARG A 336 8.90 -10.76 2.33
C ARG A 336 8.23 -9.79 1.37
N LEU A 337 8.47 -8.50 1.57
CA LEU A 337 7.85 -7.47 0.74
C LEU A 337 8.54 -7.30 -0.62
N ASP A 338 9.79 -7.70 -0.72
CA ASP A 338 10.49 -7.78 -2.00
C ASP A 338 11.59 -8.85 -1.90
N SER A 339 11.34 -10.00 -2.50
CA SER A 339 12.26 -11.12 -2.42
C SER A 339 13.56 -10.94 -3.22
N ARG A 340 13.75 -9.83 -3.93
CA ARG A 340 15.04 -9.43 -4.52
C ARG A 340 16.03 -9.00 -3.43
N TYR A 341 15.53 -8.40 -2.33
CA TYR A 341 16.34 -8.03 -1.18
C TYR A 341 16.78 -9.25 -0.39
N ARG A 342 18.03 -9.22 0.07
CA ARG A 342 18.63 -10.29 0.86
C ARG A 342 19.05 -9.78 2.22
N GLY A 343 18.94 -10.62 3.23
CA GLY A 343 19.37 -10.37 4.59
C GLY A 343 20.19 -11.52 5.14
N ILE A 344 20.72 -11.31 6.33
CA ILE A 344 21.40 -12.34 7.13
C ILE A 344 20.65 -12.47 8.45
N ASP A 345 20.40 -13.68 8.87
CA ASP A 345 19.84 -13.97 10.19
C ASP A 345 20.97 -14.26 11.20
N GLN A 346 20.63 -14.22 12.49
CA GLN A 346 21.59 -14.58 13.53
C GLN A 346 22.03 -16.04 13.41
N THR A 347 21.15 -16.92 12.93
CA THR A 347 21.45 -18.33 12.66
C THR A 347 20.75 -18.77 11.37
N ASP A 348 21.38 -19.67 10.62
CA ASP A 348 20.79 -20.24 9.40
C ASP A 348 19.69 -21.28 9.70
N ALA A 349 19.65 -21.82 10.91
CA ALA A 349 18.64 -22.78 11.36
C ALA A 349 17.26 -22.13 11.59
N GLY A 350 16.22 -22.97 11.71
CA GLY A 350 14.85 -22.51 12.00
C GLY A 350 14.00 -22.30 10.76
N GLU A 351 12.73 -21.95 10.99
CA GLU A 351 11.69 -21.83 9.96
C GLU A 351 11.36 -20.38 9.58
N ARG A 352 11.89 -19.41 10.31
CA ARG A 352 11.57 -17.98 10.13
C ARG A 352 12.83 -17.15 10.08
N TYR A 353 12.83 -16.13 9.29
CA TYR A 353 13.86 -15.09 9.28
C TYR A 353 13.65 -14.10 10.45
N ASP A 354 14.72 -13.44 10.87
CA ASP A 354 14.70 -12.54 12.02
C ASP A 354 14.04 -11.19 11.70
N TYR A 355 14.13 -10.71 10.46
CA TYR A 355 13.56 -9.44 10.00
C TYR A 355 13.33 -9.45 8.49
N ASP A 356 12.45 -8.56 8.00
CA ASP A 356 12.26 -8.35 6.57
C ASP A 356 13.34 -7.40 6.02
N PRO A 357 14.32 -7.85 5.24
CA PRO A 357 15.39 -7.02 4.73
C PRO A 357 14.91 -5.88 3.81
N ALA A 358 13.83 -6.07 3.06
CA ALA A 358 13.26 -5.04 2.23
C ALA A 358 12.66 -3.90 3.07
N LEU A 359 11.74 -4.22 3.99
CA LEU A 359 11.09 -3.23 4.84
C LEU A 359 12.10 -2.47 5.71
N THR A 360 13.11 -3.18 6.24
CA THR A 360 14.15 -2.56 7.06
C THR A 360 14.97 -1.54 6.26
N ALA A 361 15.39 -1.87 5.04
CA ALA A 361 16.11 -0.96 4.18
C ALA A 361 15.29 0.30 3.84
N TRP A 362 14.01 0.12 3.51
CA TRP A 362 13.14 1.23 3.10
C TRP A 362 12.83 2.21 4.25
N ASN A 363 12.48 1.70 5.42
CA ASN A 363 12.08 2.56 6.55
C ASN A 363 13.20 3.52 6.97
N HIS A 364 14.46 3.09 6.92
CA HIS A 364 15.62 3.92 7.24
C HIS A 364 15.85 5.07 6.25
N ALA A 365 15.36 4.95 5.03
CA ALA A 365 15.47 5.98 4.01
C ALA A 365 14.23 6.90 3.97
N PHE A 366 13.03 6.34 4.07
CA PHE A 366 11.79 7.12 3.99
C PHE A 366 11.58 8.05 5.17
N SER A 367 11.92 7.63 6.40
CA SER A 367 11.74 8.46 7.59
C SER A 367 12.51 9.80 7.50
N PRO A 368 13.82 9.83 7.28
CA PRO A 368 14.56 11.08 7.14
C PRO A 368 14.13 11.87 5.88
N ALA A 369 13.82 11.20 4.77
CA ALA A 369 13.37 11.86 3.54
C ALA A 369 12.05 12.59 3.75
N MET A 370 11.05 11.98 4.42
CA MET A 370 9.76 12.62 4.71
C MET A 370 9.91 13.81 5.66
N ASN A 371 10.69 13.67 6.74
CA ASN A 371 10.91 14.77 7.67
C ASN A 371 11.61 15.97 7.00
N TYR A 372 12.61 15.69 6.16
CA TYR A 372 13.26 16.74 5.37
C TYR A 372 12.28 17.39 4.39
N TYR A 373 11.51 16.57 3.65
CA TYR A 373 10.59 17.04 2.63
C TYR A 373 9.45 17.90 3.20
N ALA A 374 8.83 17.46 4.28
CA ALA A 374 7.78 18.22 4.94
C ALA A 374 8.25 19.61 5.35
N LYS A 375 9.40 19.70 6.01
CA LYS A 375 9.96 20.97 6.49
C LYS A 375 10.53 21.85 5.39
N ASN A 376 11.35 21.28 4.49
CA ASN A 376 12.16 22.08 3.56
C ASN A 376 11.48 22.34 2.21
N VAL A 377 10.61 21.43 1.76
CA VAL A 377 9.90 21.55 0.47
C VAL A 377 8.47 22.03 0.67
N LEU A 378 7.70 21.35 1.52
CA LEU A 378 6.31 21.72 1.79
C LEU A 378 6.17 22.90 2.78
N LYS A 379 7.27 23.28 3.48
CA LYS A 379 7.25 24.33 4.50
C LYS A 379 6.22 24.11 5.60
N TYR A 380 5.91 22.85 5.88
CA TYR A 380 5.01 22.46 6.93
C TYR A 380 5.75 22.32 8.25
N GLU A 381 5.45 23.20 9.19
CA GLU A 381 6.11 23.26 10.50
C GLU A 381 5.22 22.61 11.58
N THR A 382 5.77 21.61 12.25
CA THR A 382 5.13 20.91 13.35
C THR A 382 6.17 20.21 14.23
N ASP A 383 5.91 20.11 15.52
CA ASP A 383 6.70 19.31 16.47
C ASP A 383 6.14 17.88 16.64
N LEU A 384 5.07 17.56 15.92
CA LEU A 384 4.53 16.20 15.90
C LEU A 384 5.49 15.23 15.21
N THR A 385 5.60 14.03 15.76
CA THR A 385 6.32 12.93 15.09
C THR A 385 5.52 12.46 13.88
N TYR A 386 6.17 12.33 12.73
CA TYR A 386 5.59 11.64 11.59
C TYR A 386 5.59 10.13 11.85
N TYR A 387 4.40 9.54 11.99
CA TYR A 387 4.27 8.09 12.18
C TYR A 387 4.29 7.36 10.84
N LEU A 388 5.42 6.71 10.51
CA LEU A 388 5.46 5.76 9.39
C LEU A 388 4.42 4.68 9.62
N PHE A 389 4.46 4.08 10.81
CA PHE A 389 3.46 3.15 11.32
C PHE A 389 2.94 3.69 12.65
N GLY A 390 1.68 4.04 12.69
CA GLY A 390 1.05 4.65 13.85
C GLY A 390 0.28 3.66 14.73
N PRO A 391 -0.07 4.07 15.96
CA PRO A 391 -0.76 3.22 16.93
C PRO A 391 -2.27 3.14 16.62
N VAL A 392 -2.64 2.22 15.72
CA VAL A 392 -4.02 2.01 15.27
C VAL A 392 -4.68 0.75 15.86
N HIS A 393 -4.11 0.18 16.90
CA HIS A 393 -4.65 -1.01 17.55
C HIS A 393 -5.51 -0.68 18.79
N PRO A 394 -6.50 -1.52 19.14
CA PRO A 394 -6.95 -2.71 18.42
C PRO A 394 -7.63 -2.34 17.09
N TRP A 395 -7.48 -3.21 16.08
CA TRP A 395 -8.07 -3.03 14.74
C TRP A 395 -9.20 -4.02 14.53
N ASP A 396 -10.41 -3.53 14.25
CA ASP A 396 -11.56 -4.37 13.94
C ASP A 396 -11.52 -4.86 12.48
N ARG A 397 -11.52 -6.18 12.30
CA ARG A 397 -11.52 -6.87 11.00
C ARG A 397 -12.86 -7.54 10.67
N SER A 398 -13.91 -7.24 11.41
CA SER A 398 -15.19 -7.94 11.29
C SER A 398 -15.87 -7.83 9.92
N ASN A 399 -15.47 -6.86 9.09
CA ASN A 399 -15.92 -6.75 7.70
C ASN A 399 -14.75 -6.86 6.73
N GLU A 400 -14.51 -8.05 6.20
CA GLU A 400 -13.51 -8.30 5.16
C GLU A 400 -14.21 -8.62 3.81
N ASN A 401 -15.21 -7.83 3.39
CA ASN A 401 -15.98 -8.06 2.17
C ASN A 401 -15.82 -6.94 1.13
N THR A 402 -14.72 -6.22 1.17
CA THR A 402 -14.53 -5.04 0.32
C THR A 402 -14.38 -5.36 -1.16
N GLY A 403 -13.95 -6.56 -1.52
CA GLY A 403 -13.91 -7.02 -2.92
C GLY A 403 -15.31 -7.11 -3.54
N ASN A 404 -16.28 -7.68 -2.80
CA ASN A 404 -17.68 -7.73 -3.25
C ASN A 404 -18.31 -6.32 -3.26
N GLN A 405 -17.94 -5.44 -2.33
CA GLN A 405 -18.37 -4.04 -2.35
C GLN A 405 -17.87 -3.33 -3.60
N LEU A 406 -16.59 -3.54 -3.99
CA LEU A 406 -16.02 -2.99 -5.22
C LEU A 406 -16.72 -3.54 -6.46
N ALA A 407 -16.99 -4.84 -6.52
CA ALA A 407 -17.75 -5.45 -7.61
C ALA A 407 -19.16 -4.84 -7.73
N GLN A 408 -19.85 -4.67 -6.59
CA GLN A 408 -21.17 -4.02 -6.55
C GLN A 408 -21.11 -2.57 -7.04
N ALA A 409 -20.10 -1.79 -6.63
CA ALA A 409 -19.92 -0.44 -7.11
C ALA A 409 -19.70 -0.40 -8.63
N MET A 410 -18.93 -1.35 -9.20
CA MET A 410 -18.74 -1.47 -10.65
C MET A 410 -20.02 -1.85 -11.39
N LEU A 411 -20.85 -2.72 -10.80
CA LEU A 411 -22.16 -3.11 -11.39
C LEU A 411 -23.15 -1.94 -11.43
N GLN A 412 -23.11 -1.07 -10.42
CA GLN A 412 -24.00 0.09 -10.34
C GLN A 412 -23.50 1.30 -11.16
N ASN A 413 -22.18 1.41 -11.32
CA ASN A 413 -21.54 2.55 -11.97
C ASN A 413 -20.83 2.13 -13.27
N PRO A 414 -21.41 2.41 -14.45
CA PRO A 414 -20.82 2.02 -15.74
C PRO A 414 -19.53 2.80 -16.08
N TYR A 415 -19.24 3.88 -15.36
CA TYR A 415 -18.00 4.65 -15.53
C TYR A 415 -16.82 4.10 -14.72
N LEU A 416 -17.07 3.20 -13.75
CA LEU A 416 -16.03 2.72 -12.86
C LEU A 416 -15.18 1.63 -13.51
N HIS A 417 -13.88 1.88 -13.58
CA HIS A 417 -12.84 0.95 -14.00
C HIS A 417 -11.95 0.54 -12.84
N VAL A 418 -11.34 -0.63 -12.92
CA VAL A 418 -10.39 -1.15 -11.93
C VAL A 418 -9.10 -1.59 -12.62
N MET A 419 -7.96 -1.15 -12.08
CA MET A 419 -6.65 -1.64 -12.48
C MET A 419 -5.92 -2.22 -11.27
N THR A 420 -5.39 -3.42 -11.42
CA THR A 420 -4.52 -4.06 -10.44
C THR A 420 -3.08 -3.99 -10.91
N GLN A 421 -2.18 -3.56 -10.02
CA GLN A 421 -0.74 -3.49 -10.22
C GLN A 421 -0.03 -4.32 -9.16
N SER A 422 0.80 -5.30 -9.54
CA SER A 422 1.49 -6.18 -8.60
C SER A 422 2.91 -6.48 -9.04
N GLY A 423 3.85 -6.50 -8.10
CA GLY A 423 5.20 -6.97 -8.32
C GLY A 423 5.29 -8.50 -8.25
N TYR A 424 6.05 -9.12 -9.15
CA TYR A 424 6.22 -10.58 -9.19
C TYR A 424 7.00 -11.14 -8.00
N PHE A 425 7.79 -10.29 -7.30
CA PHE A 425 8.63 -10.66 -6.18
C PHE A 425 8.05 -10.25 -4.82
N ASP A 426 6.76 -9.91 -4.78
CA ASP A 426 6.02 -9.60 -3.55
C ASP A 426 5.52 -10.89 -2.89
N GLY A 427 6.10 -11.29 -1.77
CA GLY A 427 5.63 -12.43 -0.96
C GLY A 427 4.64 -12.05 0.13
N GLY A 428 4.35 -10.77 0.31
CA GLY A 428 3.36 -10.27 1.26
C GLY A 428 1.95 -10.26 0.72
N THR A 429 1.80 -9.82 -0.53
CA THR A 429 0.53 -9.80 -1.30
C THR A 429 0.83 -10.22 -2.74
N ASP A 430 1.07 -11.51 -2.93
CA ASP A 430 1.59 -12.04 -4.18
C ASP A 430 0.68 -11.78 -5.39
N TYR A 431 1.32 -11.60 -6.54
CA TYR A 431 0.68 -11.19 -7.77
C TYR A 431 -0.37 -12.19 -8.28
N PHE A 432 -0.14 -13.52 -8.08
CA PHE A 432 -1.05 -14.51 -8.60
C PHE A 432 -2.35 -14.58 -7.78
N ASN A 433 -2.27 -14.39 -6.46
CA ASN A 433 -3.45 -14.19 -5.63
C ASN A 433 -4.20 -12.90 -6.00
N ALA A 434 -3.49 -11.81 -6.33
CA ALA A 434 -4.11 -10.59 -6.82
C ALA A 434 -4.90 -10.83 -8.13
N LYS A 435 -4.29 -11.53 -9.08
CA LYS A 435 -4.90 -11.93 -10.35
C LYS A 435 -6.11 -12.86 -10.14
N PHE A 436 -5.96 -13.87 -9.28
CA PHE A 436 -7.02 -14.80 -8.91
C PHE A 436 -8.22 -14.06 -8.29
N ASN A 437 -7.98 -13.09 -7.41
CA ASN A 437 -9.05 -12.28 -6.82
C ASN A 437 -9.86 -11.51 -7.85
N MET A 438 -9.22 -10.98 -8.91
CA MET A 438 -9.95 -10.30 -9.98
C MET A 438 -10.91 -11.24 -10.69
N TRP A 439 -10.52 -12.51 -10.89
CA TRP A 439 -11.42 -13.50 -11.47
C TRP A 439 -12.59 -13.85 -10.53
N GLN A 440 -12.32 -13.96 -9.22
CA GLN A 440 -13.35 -14.26 -8.22
C GLN A 440 -14.29 -13.08 -7.96
N MET A 441 -13.83 -11.85 -8.16
CA MET A 441 -14.65 -10.63 -8.05
C MET A 441 -15.68 -10.54 -9.19
N ASP A 442 -15.37 -11.10 -10.35
CA ASP A 442 -16.25 -11.13 -11.54
C ASP A 442 -16.38 -12.56 -12.12
N PRO A 443 -17.00 -13.50 -11.39
CA PRO A 443 -17.05 -14.91 -11.81
C PRO A 443 -17.86 -15.14 -13.09
N ALA A 444 -18.71 -14.21 -13.49
CA ALA A 444 -19.49 -14.27 -14.71
C ALA A 444 -18.83 -13.55 -15.91
N GLY A 445 -17.66 -12.93 -15.71
CA GLY A 445 -16.91 -12.23 -16.77
C GLY A 445 -17.59 -10.98 -17.32
N LYS A 446 -18.53 -10.36 -16.58
CA LYS A 446 -19.32 -9.19 -17.04
C LYS A 446 -18.60 -7.85 -16.89
N LEU A 447 -17.53 -7.80 -16.10
CA LEU A 447 -16.77 -6.58 -15.79
C LEU A 447 -15.39 -6.56 -16.43
N GLN A 448 -14.99 -7.60 -17.17
CA GLN A 448 -13.63 -7.80 -17.67
C GLN A 448 -13.14 -6.68 -18.60
N ASP A 449 -14.02 -6.06 -19.37
CA ASP A 449 -13.71 -4.92 -20.25
C ASP A 449 -13.28 -3.66 -19.49
N ARG A 450 -13.66 -3.57 -18.20
CA ARG A 450 -13.34 -2.47 -17.28
C ARG A 450 -12.34 -2.85 -16.20
N MET A 451 -11.79 -4.08 -16.24
CA MET A 451 -10.76 -4.57 -15.34
C MET A 451 -9.44 -4.79 -16.08
N SER A 452 -8.33 -4.54 -15.44
CA SER A 452 -7.01 -4.79 -15.99
C SER A 452 -6.03 -5.22 -14.91
N PHE A 453 -5.08 -6.07 -15.28
CA PHE A 453 -3.97 -6.52 -14.44
C PHE A 453 -2.65 -6.14 -15.08
N LYS A 454 -1.70 -5.65 -14.27
CA LYS A 454 -0.34 -5.28 -14.65
C LYS A 454 0.65 -5.89 -13.68
N GLY A 455 1.60 -6.67 -14.19
CA GLY A 455 2.68 -7.27 -13.42
C GLY A 455 4.01 -6.55 -13.67
N TYR A 456 4.86 -6.48 -12.64
CA TYR A 456 6.15 -5.76 -12.67
C TYR A 456 7.27 -6.62 -12.09
N ARG A 457 8.49 -6.43 -12.58
CA ARG A 457 9.69 -7.18 -12.15
C ARG A 457 10.29 -6.61 -10.85
N SER A 458 9.44 -6.42 -9.86
CA SER A 458 9.74 -5.80 -8.57
C SER A 458 8.88 -6.45 -7.48
N GLY A 459 9.00 -5.98 -6.23
CA GLY A 459 8.21 -6.47 -5.10
C GLY A 459 6.99 -5.62 -4.77
N HIS A 460 6.66 -5.54 -3.47
CA HIS A 460 5.47 -4.87 -2.92
C HIS A 460 5.35 -3.40 -3.34
N MET A 461 6.45 -2.68 -3.20
CA MET A 461 6.60 -1.32 -3.71
C MET A 461 7.25 -1.37 -5.10
N MET A 462 6.49 -1.89 -6.11
CA MET A 462 7.04 -2.13 -7.43
C MET A 462 7.62 -0.88 -8.09
N TYR A 463 7.17 0.28 -7.72
CA TYR A 463 7.62 1.58 -8.20
C TYR A 463 9.02 2.03 -7.67
N LEU A 464 9.66 1.24 -6.78
CA LEU A 464 11.04 1.54 -6.33
C LEU A 464 12.08 1.20 -7.40
N ARG A 465 11.82 0.23 -8.29
CA ARG A 465 12.68 -0.05 -9.44
C ARG A 465 12.41 1.01 -10.53
N ALA A 466 13.46 1.63 -11.05
CA ALA A 466 13.35 2.77 -11.98
C ALA A 466 12.52 2.46 -13.25
N GLU A 467 12.72 1.31 -13.86
CA GLU A 467 11.96 0.87 -15.03
C GLU A 467 10.48 0.66 -14.72
N ASP A 468 10.19 0.03 -13.57
CA ASP A 468 8.81 -0.23 -13.13
C ASP A 468 8.11 1.06 -12.66
N LEU A 469 8.85 2.03 -12.09
CA LEU A 469 8.32 3.37 -11.81
C LEU A 469 7.82 4.05 -13.09
N ALA A 470 8.62 4.01 -14.14
CA ALA A 470 8.28 4.61 -15.43
C ALA A 470 7.05 3.92 -16.06
N THR A 471 7.08 2.58 -16.12
CA THR A 471 6.03 1.77 -16.74
C THR A 471 4.71 1.85 -15.97
N SER A 472 4.75 1.73 -14.64
CA SER A 472 3.54 1.72 -13.81
C SER A 472 2.83 3.08 -13.78
N ASN A 473 3.58 4.19 -13.79
CA ASN A 473 2.97 5.52 -13.94
C ASN A 473 2.40 5.75 -15.34
N GLU A 474 3.01 5.18 -16.39
CA GLU A 474 2.43 5.22 -17.73
C GLU A 474 1.15 4.39 -17.83
N ASP A 475 1.11 3.23 -17.18
CA ASP A 475 -0.11 2.43 -17.07
C ASP A 475 -1.25 3.19 -16.35
N ILE A 476 -0.94 3.96 -15.29
CA ILE A 476 -1.92 4.84 -14.63
C ILE A 476 -2.42 5.95 -15.60
N ARG A 477 -1.54 6.56 -16.38
CA ARG A 477 -1.96 7.57 -17.38
C ARG A 477 -2.92 6.99 -18.39
N GLN A 478 -2.58 5.83 -18.97
CA GLN A 478 -3.44 5.14 -19.93
C GLN A 478 -4.78 4.71 -19.30
N PHE A 479 -4.74 4.24 -18.05
CA PHE A 479 -5.92 3.89 -17.29
C PHE A 479 -6.84 5.10 -17.07
N ILE A 480 -6.30 6.25 -16.65
CA ILE A 480 -7.06 7.50 -16.51
C ILE A 480 -7.64 7.90 -17.86
N GLN A 481 -6.85 7.91 -18.93
CA GLN A 481 -7.33 8.29 -20.26
C GLN A 481 -8.46 7.39 -20.77
N LYS A 482 -8.34 6.06 -20.55
CA LYS A 482 -9.36 5.07 -20.96
C LYS A 482 -10.66 5.24 -20.18
N SER A 483 -10.59 5.59 -18.90
CA SER A 483 -11.73 5.68 -17.98
C SER A 483 -12.34 7.08 -17.87
N LEU A 484 -11.79 8.08 -18.57
CA LEU A 484 -12.43 9.40 -18.66
C LEU A 484 -13.78 9.29 -19.37
N PRO A 485 -14.84 9.91 -18.81
CA PRO A 485 -16.14 9.94 -19.49
C PRO A 485 -16.01 10.65 -20.83
N ALA A 486 -16.59 10.06 -21.87
CA ALA A 486 -16.66 10.72 -23.16
C ALA A 486 -17.58 11.94 -23.02
N LYS A 487 -17.11 13.10 -23.54
CA LYS A 487 -17.87 14.35 -23.48
C LYS A 487 -19.22 14.17 -24.14
N ASP A 488 -20.28 14.61 -23.45
CA ASP A 488 -21.68 14.63 -23.92
C ASP A 488 -22.22 13.20 -24.28
N LYS A 489 -21.59 12.13 -23.80
CA LYS A 489 -22.06 10.77 -24.01
C LYS A 489 -22.26 10.06 -22.68
N PRO A 490 -23.50 9.62 -22.35
CA PRO A 490 -23.72 8.83 -21.15
C PRO A 490 -23.13 7.42 -21.30
N ALA A 491 -22.54 6.87 -20.24
CA ALA A 491 -22.25 5.44 -20.20
C ALA A 491 -23.53 4.64 -19.95
N LYS A 492 -23.71 3.57 -20.72
CA LYS A 492 -24.87 2.67 -20.63
C LYS A 492 -24.39 1.24 -20.71
N TYR A 493 -25.14 0.31 -20.10
CA TYR A 493 -24.83 -1.12 -20.19
C TYR A 493 -25.27 -1.75 -21.53
N TRP A 494 -26.08 -1.05 -22.33
CA TRP A 494 -26.60 -1.45 -23.66
C TRP A 494 -27.06 -0.23 -24.45
#